data_5fd1069cbcd9595b25d968ad08936c1a
#
_entry.id   5fd1069cbcd9595b25d968ad08936c1a
#
_cell.length_a   1.000
_cell.length_b   1.000
_cell.length_c   1.000
_cell.angle_alpha   90.00
_cell.angle_beta   90.00
_cell.angle_gamma   90.00
#
_symmetry.space_group_name_H-M   'P 1'
#
loop_
_entity.id
_entity.type
_entity.pdbx_description
1 polymer ?
#
loop_
_entity_poly.entity_id
_entity_poly.type
_entity_poly.pdbx_seq_one_letter_code
_entity_poly.pdbx_strand_id
1 'polypeptide(L)'
;MKTKIILTAVIALLLAACRNNNVYSDLLKAERQLIESYIQRQGITVVTEEPTEWGEKVYWQVPDADNFYFHLVARGDTTQAELEANEDVLLRFNRYTLNDPADTIYNWTILENPNPVKLQYMLSTEQSCTGWQMALK
;
A
#
# COMPACT_ATOMS: atom_id res chain seq x y z
N MET A 1 4.59 -14.25 -55.32
CA MET A 1 5.28 -13.18 -54.62
C MET A 1 4.37 -12.43 -53.62
N LYS A 2 3.16 -12.08 -53.99
CA LYS A 2 2.21 -11.32 -53.09
C LYS A 2 1.88 -12.04 -51.78
N THR A 3 1.69 -13.37 -51.79
CA THR A 3 1.34 -14.16 -50.60
C THR A 3 2.48 -14.20 -49.55
N LYS A 4 3.74 -14.21 -49.99
CA LYS A 4 4.91 -14.22 -49.09
C LYS A 4 5.07 -12.86 -48.39
N ILE A 5 4.76 -11.75 -49.09
CA ILE A 5 4.81 -10.39 -48.51
C ILE A 5 3.72 -10.20 -47.46
N ILE A 6 2.51 -10.71 -47.72
CA ILE A 6 1.40 -10.66 -46.76
C ILE A 6 1.73 -11.46 -45.49
N LEU A 7 2.31 -12.65 -45.64
CA LEU A 7 2.67 -13.49 -44.51
C LEU A 7 3.76 -12.82 -43.61
N THR A 8 4.74 -12.18 -44.23
CA THR A 8 5.79 -11.46 -43.49
C THR A 8 5.24 -10.23 -42.75
N ALA A 9 4.30 -9.53 -43.37
CA ALA A 9 3.64 -8.37 -42.73
C ALA A 9 2.77 -8.77 -41.53
N VAL A 10 2.05 -9.89 -41.62
CA VAL A 10 1.24 -10.43 -40.50
C VAL A 10 2.13 -10.86 -39.33
N ILE A 11 3.25 -11.54 -39.59
CA ILE A 11 4.22 -11.95 -38.56
C ILE A 11 4.84 -10.73 -37.89
N ALA A 12 5.19 -9.68 -38.63
CA ALA A 12 5.73 -8.45 -38.08
C ALA A 12 4.70 -7.70 -37.18
N LEU A 13 3.43 -7.72 -37.56
CA LEU A 13 2.33 -7.15 -36.76
C LEU A 13 2.10 -7.93 -35.45
N LEU A 14 2.19 -9.27 -35.49
CA LEU A 14 2.06 -10.11 -34.29
C LEU A 14 3.22 -9.90 -33.31
N LEU A 15 4.44 -9.68 -33.79
CA LEU A 15 5.59 -9.37 -32.95
C LEU A 15 5.53 -7.97 -32.32
N ALA A 16 4.87 -7.03 -32.98
CA ALA A 16 4.65 -5.70 -32.42
C ALA A 16 3.58 -5.67 -31.31
N ALA A 17 2.62 -6.60 -31.33
CA ALA A 17 1.56 -6.67 -30.32
C ALA A 17 2.04 -7.16 -28.94
N CYS A 18 3.19 -7.84 -28.85
CA CYS A 18 3.75 -8.32 -27.57
C CYS A 18 4.43 -7.23 -26.71
N ARG A 19 4.41 -5.99 -27.12
CA ARG A 19 5.13 -4.88 -26.46
C ARG A 19 4.45 -4.34 -25.18
N ASN A 20 3.23 -4.76 -24.88
CA ASN A 20 2.44 -4.20 -23.77
C ASN A 20 2.57 -4.90 -22.41
N ASN A 21 3.37 -5.96 -22.29
CA ASN A 21 3.51 -6.68 -21.01
C ASN A 21 4.47 -6.00 -20.01
N ASN A 22 5.15 -4.93 -20.37
CA ASN A 22 6.14 -4.29 -19.51
C ASN A 22 5.55 -3.19 -18.62
N VAL A 23 4.36 -2.68 -18.94
CA VAL A 23 3.77 -1.52 -18.21
C VAL A 23 3.56 -1.84 -16.73
N TYR A 24 3.04 -3.02 -16.42
CA TYR A 24 2.80 -3.41 -15.02
C TYR A 24 4.11 -3.61 -14.24
N SER A 25 5.09 -4.28 -14.84
CA SER A 25 6.40 -4.47 -14.20
C SER A 25 7.15 -3.16 -13.99
N ASP A 26 6.99 -2.20 -14.90
CA ASP A 26 7.62 -0.88 -14.80
C ASP A 26 6.94 -0.03 -13.72
N LEU A 27 5.61 -0.14 -13.58
CA LEU A 27 4.89 0.49 -12.47
C LEU A 27 5.31 -0.07 -11.11
N LEU A 28 5.45 -1.39 -10.97
CA LEU A 28 5.94 -2.01 -9.73
C LEU A 28 7.37 -1.58 -9.38
N LYS A 29 8.24 -1.45 -10.38
CA LYS A 29 9.60 -0.94 -10.15
C LYS A 29 9.58 0.52 -9.70
N ALA A 30 8.77 1.35 -10.35
CA ALA A 30 8.64 2.76 -9.98
C ALA A 30 8.08 2.91 -8.54
N GLU A 31 7.10 2.10 -8.17
CA GLU A 31 6.57 2.06 -6.81
C GLU A 31 7.65 1.69 -5.78
N ARG A 32 8.41 0.61 -6.03
CA ARG A 32 9.51 0.21 -5.13
C ARG A 32 10.55 1.31 -4.98
N GLN A 33 10.97 1.93 -6.08
CA GLN A 33 11.93 3.04 -6.03
C GLN A 33 11.40 4.23 -5.24
N LEU A 34 10.10 4.53 -5.35
CA LEU A 34 9.46 5.59 -4.59
C LEU A 34 9.47 5.28 -3.09
N ILE A 35 9.14 4.05 -2.71
CA ILE A 35 9.18 3.58 -1.32
C ILE A 35 10.60 3.65 -0.76
N GLU A 36 11.59 3.10 -1.46
CA GLU A 36 12.99 3.14 -1.05
C GLU A 36 13.51 4.57 -0.87
N SER A 37 13.18 5.45 -1.81
CA SER A 37 13.53 6.86 -1.73
C SER A 37 12.89 7.55 -0.53
N TYR A 38 11.64 7.23 -0.23
CA TYR A 38 10.93 7.75 0.94
C TYR A 38 11.59 7.27 2.25
N ILE A 39 11.89 5.97 2.36
CA ILE A 39 12.56 5.37 3.51
C ILE A 39 13.90 6.08 3.78
N GLN A 40 14.70 6.28 2.74
CA GLN A 40 15.99 6.97 2.85
C GLN A 40 15.82 8.44 3.25
N ARG A 41 14.91 9.19 2.61
CA ARG A 41 14.67 10.61 2.93
C ARG A 41 14.22 10.83 4.36
N GLN A 42 13.37 9.95 4.85
CA GLN A 42 12.82 10.05 6.21
C GLN A 42 13.76 9.46 7.28
N GLY A 43 14.83 8.78 6.89
CA GLY A 43 15.74 8.10 7.81
C GLY A 43 15.05 6.96 8.56
N ILE A 44 14.17 6.24 7.87
CA ILE A 44 13.41 5.12 8.43
C ILE A 44 14.33 3.89 8.51
N THR A 45 14.30 3.21 9.65
CA THR A 45 14.93 1.90 9.85
C THR A 45 13.87 0.82 9.63
N VAL A 46 14.08 -0.02 8.63
CA VAL A 46 13.20 -1.16 8.34
C VAL A 46 13.74 -2.40 9.04
N VAL A 47 12.85 -3.10 9.75
CA VAL A 47 13.14 -4.39 10.38
C VAL A 47 12.22 -5.48 9.80
N THR A 48 12.70 -6.71 9.77
CA THR A 48 11.96 -7.87 9.22
C THR A 48 11.24 -8.69 10.29
N GLU A 49 11.59 -8.48 11.56
CA GLU A 49 10.92 -9.09 12.70
C GLU A 49 10.11 -8.02 13.44
N GLU A 50 8.95 -8.38 13.95
CA GLU A 50 8.13 -7.46 14.72
C GLU A 50 8.88 -7.00 15.97
N PRO A 51 9.11 -5.69 16.15
CA PRO A 51 9.87 -5.20 17.29
C PRO A 51 9.02 -5.27 18.56
N THR A 52 9.65 -5.68 19.67
CA THR A 52 9.02 -5.62 20.99
C THR A 52 8.97 -4.20 21.53
N GLU A 53 9.93 -3.36 21.13
CA GLU A 53 10.00 -1.94 21.47
C GLU A 53 10.12 -1.13 20.17
N TRP A 54 9.23 -0.16 20.00
CA TRP A 54 9.15 0.67 18.80
C TRP A 54 9.96 1.96 18.99
N GLY A 55 11.02 2.11 18.20
CA GLY A 55 11.74 3.38 18.08
C GLY A 55 10.99 4.36 17.22
N GLU A 56 11.32 5.65 17.30
CA GLU A 56 10.61 6.74 16.61
C GLU A 56 10.45 6.54 15.09
N LYS A 57 11.44 5.91 14.44
CA LYS A 57 11.46 5.69 12.98
C LYS A 57 11.72 4.23 12.62
N VAL A 58 11.32 3.30 13.49
CA VAL A 58 11.43 1.86 13.24
C VAL A 58 10.14 1.36 12.63
N TYR A 59 10.23 0.80 11.43
CA TYR A 59 9.11 0.25 10.68
C TYR A 59 9.33 -1.24 10.46
N TRP A 60 8.33 -2.02 10.77
CA TRP A 60 8.32 -3.44 10.51
C TRP A 60 7.78 -3.73 9.12
N GLN A 61 8.58 -4.42 8.30
CA GLN A 61 8.11 -4.97 7.03
C GLN A 61 7.30 -6.22 7.34
N VAL A 62 5.98 -6.13 7.17
CA VAL A 62 5.08 -7.25 7.50
C VAL A 62 5.33 -8.41 6.54
N PRO A 63 5.59 -9.64 7.03
CA PRO A 63 5.77 -10.81 6.20
C PRO A 63 4.55 -11.09 5.31
N ASP A 64 4.79 -11.62 4.11
CA ASP A 64 3.75 -12.00 3.15
C ASP A 64 2.85 -10.85 2.65
N ALA A 65 3.23 -9.61 2.96
CA ALA A 65 2.57 -8.41 2.49
C ALA A 65 3.55 -7.56 1.68
N ASP A 66 3.45 -7.63 0.36
CA ASP A 66 4.31 -6.85 -0.54
C ASP A 66 4.21 -5.36 -0.24
N ASN A 67 5.36 -4.73 0.02
CA ASN A 67 5.50 -3.28 0.26
C ASN A 67 4.65 -2.74 1.42
N PHE A 68 4.29 -3.56 2.40
CA PHE A 68 3.58 -3.11 3.58
C PHE A 68 4.54 -2.97 4.77
N TYR A 69 4.61 -1.73 5.28
CA TYR A 69 5.46 -1.35 6.41
C TYR A 69 4.58 -0.76 7.51
N PHE A 70 4.76 -1.26 8.71
CA PHE A 70 3.96 -0.88 9.88
C PHE A 70 4.83 -0.22 10.94
N HIS A 71 4.32 0.82 11.59
CA HIS A 71 4.94 1.48 12.73
C HIS A 71 3.88 1.76 13.79
N LEU A 72 4.08 1.24 14.99
CA LEU A 72 3.19 1.46 16.12
C LEU A 72 3.69 2.64 16.95
N VAL A 73 2.92 3.73 16.97
CA VAL A 73 3.24 4.93 17.74
C VAL A 73 2.88 4.76 19.21
N ALA A 74 1.75 4.15 19.50
CA ALA A 74 1.28 3.87 20.84
C ALA A 74 0.37 2.64 20.84
N ARG A 75 0.56 1.78 21.81
CA ARG A 75 -0.32 0.63 22.01
C ARG A 75 -1.62 1.08 22.66
N GLY A 76 -2.74 0.58 22.16
CA GLY A 76 -4.06 0.84 22.73
C GLY A 76 -4.26 0.16 24.07
N ASP A 77 -5.48 0.26 24.60
CA ASP A 77 -5.89 -0.42 25.85
C ASP A 77 -6.05 -1.92 25.59
N THR A 78 -5.09 -2.69 26.04
CA THR A 78 -5.05 -4.16 25.88
C THR A 78 -5.92 -4.92 26.87
N THR A 79 -6.65 -4.21 27.75
CA THR A 79 -7.61 -4.82 28.70
C THR A 79 -8.98 -5.01 28.07
N GLN A 80 -9.24 -4.40 26.92
CA GLN A 80 -10.47 -4.56 26.16
C GLN A 80 -10.49 -5.89 25.43
N ALA A 81 -11.69 -6.34 25.07
CA ALA A 81 -11.86 -7.52 24.24
C ALA A 81 -11.21 -7.32 22.84
N GLU A 82 -10.70 -8.39 22.28
CA GLU A 82 -10.23 -8.39 20.90
C GLU A 82 -11.38 -8.11 19.94
N LEU A 83 -11.07 -7.52 18.78
CA LEU A 83 -12.05 -7.23 17.74
C LEU A 83 -12.62 -8.53 17.16
N GLU A 84 -13.95 -8.59 17.06
CA GLU A 84 -14.65 -9.69 16.41
C GLU A 84 -14.84 -9.41 14.91
N ALA A 85 -14.95 -10.47 14.11
CA ALA A 85 -15.22 -10.36 12.68
C ALA A 85 -16.54 -9.61 12.44
N ASN A 86 -16.51 -8.66 11.50
CA ASN A 86 -17.60 -7.74 11.16
C ASN A 86 -17.92 -6.67 12.22
N GLU A 87 -17.12 -6.55 13.26
CA GLU A 87 -17.25 -5.46 14.23
C GLU A 87 -16.94 -4.11 13.58
N ASP A 88 -17.67 -3.09 13.98
CA ASP A 88 -17.49 -1.72 13.49
C ASP A 88 -16.34 -1.02 14.20
N VAL A 89 -15.35 -0.61 13.43
CA VAL A 89 -14.20 0.17 13.90
C VAL A 89 -14.30 1.60 13.37
N LEU A 90 -14.13 2.58 14.24
CA LEU A 90 -14.12 3.98 13.88
C LEU A 90 -12.69 4.48 13.75
N LEU A 91 -12.33 4.92 12.55
CA LEU A 91 -10.97 5.33 12.19
C LEU A 91 -10.88 6.84 11.99
N ARG A 92 -9.75 7.40 12.43
CA ARG A 92 -9.27 8.72 12.02
C ARG A 92 -7.90 8.57 11.42
N PHE A 93 -7.67 9.14 10.25
CA PHE A 93 -6.42 8.99 9.53
C PHE A 93 -6.13 10.17 8.62
N ASN A 94 -4.87 10.31 8.25
CA ASN A 94 -4.42 11.12 7.13
C ASN A 94 -3.77 10.21 6.10
N ARG A 95 -3.99 10.48 4.82
CA ARG A 95 -3.37 9.75 3.73
C ARG A 95 -2.56 10.71 2.86
N TYR A 96 -1.31 10.38 2.67
CA TYR A 96 -0.35 11.15 1.89
C TYR A 96 0.24 10.30 0.77
N THR A 97 0.71 10.96 -0.29
CA THR A 97 1.60 10.32 -1.25
C THR A 97 3.02 10.23 -0.69
N LEU A 98 3.82 9.32 -1.23
CA LEU A 98 5.25 9.22 -0.88
C LEU A 98 6.13 10.16 -1.70
N ASN A 99 5.53 11.03 -2.53
CA ASN A 99 6.23 12.02 -3.33
C ASN A 99 6.96 13.06 -2.47
N ASP A 100 7.79 13.86 -3.13
CA ASP A 100 8.45 15.00 -2.52
C ASP A 100 8.25 16.25 -3.42
N PRO A 101 7.46 17.23 -2.97
CA PRO A 101 6.67 17.24 -1.71
C PRO A 101 5.54 16.21 -1.71
N ALA A 102 5.15 15.77 -0.50
CA ALA A 102 4.02 14.86 -0.33
C ALA A 102 2.70 15.58 -0.57
N ASP A 103 1.81 14.95 -1.33
CA ASP A 103 0.44 15.43 -1.50
C ASP A 103 -0.49 14.77 -0.48
N THR A 104 -1.29 15.57 0.22
CA THR A 104 -2.35 15.05 1.08
C THR A 104 -3.53 14.60 0.23
N ILE A 105 -3.85 13.30 0.28
CA ILE A 105 -4.98 12.75 -0.46
C ILE A 105 -6.26 12.85 0.36
N TYR A 106 -6.19 12.49 1.65
CA TYR A 106 -7.28 12.57 2.60
C TYR A 106 -6.78 13.08 3.94
N ASN A 107 -7.59 13.92 4.56
CA ASN A 107 -7.39 14.38 5.91
C ASN A 107 -8.68 14.14 6.71
N TRP A 108 -8.69 13.08 7.51
CA TRP A 108 -9.81 12.68 8.38
C TRP A 108 -9.45 12.88 9.83
N THR A 109 -8.91 14.05 10.13
CA THR A 109 -8.68 14.50 11.50
C THR A 109 -9.92 15.16 12.09
N ILE A 110 -9.87 15.43 13.39
CA ILE A 110 -10.98 16.10 14.10
C ILE A 110 -11.27 17.50 13.55
N LEU A 111 -10.24 18.21 13.04
CA LEU A 111 -10.38 19.59 12.58
C LEU A 111 -11.13 19.70 11.25
N GLU A 112 -10.75 18.91 10.26
CA GLU A 112 -11.32 18.99 8.91
C GLU A 112 -12.56 18.11 8.74
N ASN A 113 -12.58 16.96 9.40
CA ASN A 113 -13.66 15.99 9.30
C ASN A 113 -14.06 15.51 10.70
N PRO A 114 -15.08 16.08 11.30
CA PRO A 114 -15.48 15.76 12.68
C PRO A 114 -15.97 14.32 12.84
N ASN A 115 -16.49 13.72 11.77
CA ASN A 115 -17.02 12.36 11.80
C ASN A 115 -15.90 11.35 11.46
N PRO A 116 -15.69 10.29 12.27
CA PRO A 116 -14.76 9.22 11.92
C PRO A 116 -15.26 8.41 10.73
N VAL A 117 -14.33 7.77 10.04
CA VAL A 117 -14.66 6.77 9.01
C VAL A 117 -14.97 5.45 9.69
N LYS A 118 -16.06 4.83 9.27
CA LYS A 118 -16.49 3.52 9.77
C LYS A 118 -15.93 2.42 8.86
N LEU A 119 -15.28 1.44 9.46
CA LEU A 119 -14.75 0.26 8.82
C LEU A 119 -15.28 -0.98 9.54
N GLN A 120 -15.59 -2.06 8.83
CA GLN A 120 -15.88 -3.35 9.44
C GLN A 120 -14.64 -4.25 9.45
N TYR A 121 -14.28 -4.73 10.64
CA TYR A 121 -13.11 -5.59 10.80
C TYR A 121 -13.31 -6.93 10.07
N MET A 122 -12.27 -7.40 9.40
CA MET A 122 -12.23 -8.60 8.56
C MET A 122 -13.23 -8.64 7.39
N LEU A 123 -14.00 -7.58 7.14
CA LEU A 123 -14.85 -7.49 5.98
C LEU A 123 -14.09 -6.85 4.82
N SER A 124 -13.81 -7.62 3.78
CA SER A 124 -13.23 -7.10 2.54
C SER A 124 -14.30 -6.40 1.72
N THR A 125 -14.35 -5.08 1.83
CA THR A 125 -15.21 -4.22 1.01
C THR A 125 -14.34 -3.27 0.21
N GLU A 126 -14.91 -2.59 -0.80
CA GLU A 126 -14.23 -1.53 -1.54
C GLU A 126 -13.70 -0.40 -0.64
N GLN A 127 -14.27 -0.23 0.55
CA GLN A 127 -13.89 0.80 1.52
C GLN A 127 -12.77 0.35 2.48
N SER A 128 -12.50 -0.95 2.59
CA SER A 128 -11.47 -1.48 3.46
C SER A 128 -10.35 -2.14 2.66
N CYS A 129 -9.28 -1.39 2.40
CA CYS A 129 -8.11 -1.98 1.77
C CYS A 129 -7.41 -2.98 2.73
N THR A 130 -6.69 -3.93 2.14
CA THR A 130 -5.95 -4.96 2.88
C THR A 130 -5.04 -4.36 3.96
N GLY A 131 -4.38 -3.23 3.66
CA GLY A 131 -3.50 -2.56 4.61
C GLY A 131 -4.21 -2.11 5.89
N TRP A 132 -5.44 -1.61 5.81
CA TRP A 132 -6.19 -1.24 7.02
C TRP A 132 -6.59 -2.46 7.84
N GLN A 133 -7.02 -3.54 7.18
CA GLN A 133 -7.33 -4.79 7.87
C GLN A 133 -6.10 -5.39 8.56
N MET A 134 -4.93 -5.26 7.97
CA MET A 134 -3.68 -5.70 8.57
C MET A 134 -3.25 -4.84 9.76
N ALA A 135 -3.51 -3.55 9.71
CA ALA A 135 -3.18 -2.62 10.80
C ALA A 135 -4.09 -2.78 12.04
N LEU A 136 -5.21 -3.48 11.91
CA LEU A 136 -6.16 -3.74 13.00
C LEU A 136 -5.97 -5.11 13.68
N LYS A 137 -5.09 -5.95 13.16
CA LYS A 137 -4.71 -7.23 13.78
C LYS A 137 -3.72 -7.02 14.91
#